data_a4a13107cca4f366c13f5b04dc21a7fd
#
_entry.id   a4a13107cca4f366c13f5b04dc21a7fd
#
_cell.length_a   1.000
_cell.length_b   1.000
_cell.length_c   1.000
_cell.angle_alpha   90.00
_cell.angle_beta   90.00
_cell.angle_gamma   90.00
#
_symmetry.space_group_name_H-M   'P 1'
#
loop_
_entity.id
_entity.type
_entity.pdbx_description
1 polymer ?
#
loop_
_entity_poly.entity_id
_entity_poly.type
_entity_poly.pdbx_seq_one_letter_code
_entity_poly.pdbx_strand_id
1 'polypeptide(L)'
;VENIAYCYTENRTSFARTFDGHKYPLDYTLDALEKMLDPLDFFRINRQYLISVKAIAEMKVFNKARVIVKLTPEAKEVPVVSTERAADFKLWLSGELE
;
A
#
# COMPACT_ATOMS: atom_id res chain seq x y z
N VAL A 1 -9.67 -6.06 -9.55
CA VAL A 1 -9.00 -4.87 -9.02
C VAL A 1 -9.73 -4.35 -7.77
N GLU A 2 -11.04 -4.34 -7.79
CA GLU A 2 -11.83 -3.88 -6.65
C GLU A 2 -11.64 -4.75 -5.40
N ASN A 3 -11.25 -5.99 -5.59
CA ASN A 3 -11.04 -6.92 -4.47
C ASN A 3 -9.63 -6.86 -3.91
N ILE A 4 -8.72 -6.14 -4.56
CA ILE A 4 -7.33 -6.06 -4.12
C ILE A 4 -7.20 -5.05 -2.99
N ALA A 5 -6.77 -5.54 -1.82
CA ALA A 5 -6.50 -4.67 -0.68
C ALA A 5 -5.13 -4.03 -0.82
N TYR A 6 -4.12 -4.82 -1.14
CA TYR A 6 -2.77 -4.33 -1.36
C TYR A 6 -1.94 -5.34 -2.11
N CYS A 7 -0.87 -4.84 -2.72
CA CYS A 7 0.14 -5.68 -3.35
C CYS A 7 1.45 -5.51 -2.57
N TYR A 8 2.22 -6.57 -2.47
CA TYR A 8 3.47 -6.54 -1.71
C TYR A 8 4.47 -7.54 -2.29
N THR A 9 5.73 -7.38 -1.89
CA THR A 9 6.78 -8.32 -2.30
C THR A 9 7.24 -9.14 -1.11
N GLU A 10 7.51 -10.41 -1.39
CA GLU A 10 8.07 -11.33 -0.41
C GLU A 10 8.95 -12.30 -1.20
N ASN A 11 10.22 -12.45 -0.78
CA ASN A 11 11.15 -13.34 -1.49
C ASN A 11 11.24 -13.07 -2.98
N ARG A 12 11.25 -11.78 -3.36
CA ARG A 12 11.35 -11.31 -4.74
C ARG A 12 10.14 -11.62 -5.62
N THR A 13 9.07 -12.07 -5.02
CA THR A 13 7.82 -12.33 -5.72
C THR A 13 6.78 -11.31 -5.28
N SER A 14 6.02 -10.78 -6.24
CA SER A 14 4.93 -9.88 -5.95
C SER A 14 3.66 -10.68 -5.70
N PHE A 15 2.86 -10.22 -4.75
CA PHE A 15 1.59 -10.85 -4.40
C PHE A 15 0.49 -9.82 -4.32
N ALA A 16 -0.73 -10.21 -4.70
CA ALA A 16 -1.92 -9.43 -4.42
C ALA A 16 -2.64 -10.07 -3.23
N ARG A 17 -3.00 -9.24 -2.25
CA ARG A 17 -3.82 -9.66 -1.13
C ARG A 17 -5.21 -9.10 -1.33
N THR A 18 -6.21 -9.97 -1.32
CA THR A 18 -7.59 -9.53 -1.51
C THR A 18 -8.27 -9.27 -0.18
N PHE A 19 -9.38 -8.54 -0.20
CA PHE A 19 -10.10 -8.20 1.03
C PHE A 19 -10.68 -9.43 1.73
N ASP A 20 -10.93 -10.50 0.98
CA ASP A 20 -11.41 -11.76 1.58
C ASP A 20 -10.28 -12.63 2.12
N GLY A 21 -9.06 -12.12 2.14
CA GLY A 21 -7.93 -12.79 2.78
C GLY A 21 -7.12 -13.71 1.89
N HIS A 22 -7.41 -13.78 0.62
CA HIS A 22 -6.63 -14.62 -0.31
C HIS A 22 -5.35 -13.92 -0.75
N LYS A 23 -4.39 -14.72 -1.16
CA LYS A 23 -3.08 -14.28 -1.59
C LYS A 23 -2.80 -14.89 -2.96
N TYR A 24 -2.48 -14.04 -3.93
CA TYR A 24 -2.22 -14.49 -5.31
C TYR A 24 -0.84 -14.01 -5.76
N PRO A 25 0.00 -14.90 -6.30
CA PRO A 25 1.27 -14.47 -6.88
C PRO A 25 1.03 -13.74 -8.19
N LEU A 26 1.87 -12.75 -8.47
CA LEU A 26 1.77 -11.93 -9.66
C LEU A 26 3.08 -11.97 -10.44
N ASP A 27 2.96 -11.87 -11.78
CA ASP A 27 4.12 -11.85 -12.66
C ASP A 27 4.68 -10.43 -12.86
N TYR A 28 4.14 -9.44 -12.18
CA TYR A 28 4.53 -8.05 -12.33
C TYR A 28 5.30 -7.57 -11.10
N THR A 29 6.25 -6.64 -11.32
CA THR A 29 6.90 -5.97 -10.21
C THR A 29 5.93 -4.97 -9.59
N LEU A 30 6.20 -4.51 -8.37
CA LEU A 30 5.39 -3.45 -7.78
C LEU A 30 5.49 -2.15 -8.57
N ASP A 31 6.64 -1.87 -9.17
CA ASP A 31 6.80 -0.70 -10.02
C ASP A 31 5.86 -0.75 -11.22
N ALA A 32 5.74 -1.92 -11.84
CA ALA A 32 4.82 -2.09 -12.96
C ALA A 32 3.36 -1.99 -12.51
N LEU A 33 3.04 -2.61 -11.37
CA LEU A 33 1.68 -2.55 -10.82
C LEU A 33 1.28 -1.13 -10.45
N GLU A 34 2.21 -0.35 -9.93
CA GLU A 34 1.97 1.04 -9.58
C GLU A 34 1.52 1.85 -10.80
N LYS A 35 2.06 1.54 -11.97
CA LYS A 35 1.69 2.20 -13.22
C LYS A 35 0.37 1.69 -13.78
N MET A 36 -0.01 0.46 -13.45
CA MET A 36 -1.22 -0.16 -13.96
C MET A 36 -2.46 0.17 -13.14
N LEU A 37 -2.29 0.41 -11.85
CA LEU A 37 -3.41 0.65 -10.95
C LEU A 37 -3.72 2.14 -10.84
N ASP A 38 -4.98 2.45 -10.53
CA ASP A 38 -5.43 3.82 -10.43
C ASP A 38 -4.74 4.53 -9.26
N PRO A 39 -4.00 5.61 -9.50
CA PRO A 39 -3.30 6.33 -8.44
C PRO A 39 -4.22 7.02 -7.44
N LEU A 40 -5.50 7.16 -7.75
CA LEU A 40 -6.47 7.68 -6.78
C LEU A 40 -6.83 6.62 -5.75
N ASP A 41 -6.73 5.35 -6.12
CA ASP A 41 -7.11 4.24 -5.25
C ASP A 41 -5.92 3.57 -4.58
N PHE A 42 -4.75 3.60 -5.21
CA PHE A 42 -3.57 2.89 -4.75
C PHE A 42 -2.39 3.82 -4.58
N PHE A 43 -1.63 3.60 -3.51
CA PHE A 43 -0.43 4.39 -3.22
C PHE A 43 0.72 3.49 -2.83
N ARG A 44 1.90 3.75 -3.40
CA ARG A 44 3.13 3.04 -3.06
C ARG A 44 3.74 3.66 -1.81
N ILE A 45 3.60 2.99 -0.66
CA ILE A 45 4.05 3.56 0.62
C ILE A 45 5.54 3.30 0.88
N ASN A 46 6.08 2.22 0.31
CA ASN A 46 7.50 1.91 0.41
C ASN A 46 7.87 0.92 -0.69
N ARG A 47 9.07 0.36 -0.62
CA ARG A 47 9.52 -0.58 -1.64
C ARG A 47 8.75 -1.89 -1.67
N GLN A 48 8.12 -2.25 -0.57
CA GLN A 48 7.49 -3.56 -0.41
C GLN A 48 5.97 -3.54 -0.50
N TYR A 49 5.33 -2.36 -0.40
CA TYR A 49 3.88 -2.28 -0.33
C TYR A 49 3.29 -1.23 -1.23
N LEU A 50 2.26 -1.64 -1.95
CA LEU A 50 1.40 -0.78 -2.77
C LEU A 50 -0.01 -1.03 -2.27
N ILE A 51 -0.63 -0.05 -1.61
CA ILE A 51 -1.87 -0.27 -0.86
C ILE A 51 -3.06 0.49 -1.44
N SER A 52 -4.25 -0.10 -1.27
CA SER A 52 -5.51 0.56 -1.58
C SER A 52 -5.92 1.45 -0.40
N VAL A 53 -6.53 2.59 -0.68
CA VAL A 53 -7.05 3.47 0.36
C VAL A 53 -8.07 2.74 1.24
N LYS A 54 -8.83 1.82 0.65
CA LYS A 54 -9.86 1.05 1.37
C LYS A 54 -9.27 0.00 2.31
N ALA A 55 -7.99 -0.33 2.15
CA ALA A 55 -7.33 -1.33 2.98
C ALA A 55 -6.74 -0.73 4.26
N ILE A 56 -6.75 0.58 4.41
CA ILE A 56 -6.22 1.25 5.59
C ILE A 56 -7.23 1.14 6.72
N ALA A 57 -6.92 0.30 7.70
CA ALA A 57 -7.77 0.16 8.89
C ALA A 57 -7.44 1.23 9.92
N GLU A 58 -6.16 1.57 10.05
CA GLU A 58 -5.70 2.50 11.04
C GLU A 58 -4.36 3.09 10.60
N MET A 59 -4.10 4.33 10.99
CA MET A 59 -2.86 5.00 10.67
C MET A 59 -2.35 5.71 11.92
N LYS A 60 -1.04 5.57 12.20
CA LYS A 60 -0.40 6.24 13.33
C LYS A 60 0.75 7.09 12.83
N VAL A 61 0.77 8.34 13.24
CA VAL A 61 1.85 9.27 12.93
C VAL A 61 2.69 9.44 14.18
N PHE A 62 3.94 8.94 14.16
CA PHE A 62 4.83 9.04 15.31
C PHE A 62 5.55 10.38 15.38
N ASN A 63 5.87 10.93 14.20
CA ASN A 63 6.48 12.24 14.10
C ASN A 63 6.28 12.72 12.67
N LYS A 64 6.93 13.82 12.31
CA LYS A 64 6.73 14.40 10.97
C LYS A 64 7.11 13.48 9.83
N ALA A 65 8.03 12.55 10.07
CA ALA A 65 8.58 11.71 9.02
C ALA A 65 8.16 10.24 9.10
N ARG A 66 7.49 9.83 10.19
CA ARG A 66 7.20 8.42 10.39
C ARG A 66 5.70 8.15 10.48
N VAL A 67 5.20 7.40 9.53
CA VAL A 67 3.79 7.00 9.48
C VAL A 67 3.72 5.49 9.41
N ILE A 68 2.93 4.89 10.29
CA ILE A 68 2.68 3.45 10.31
C ILE A 68 1.24 3.21 9.90
N VAL A 69 1.03 2.21 9.03
CA VAL A 69 -0.29 1.89 8.51
C VAL A 69 -0.68 0.48 8.95
N LYS A 70 -1.88 0.36 9.51
CA LYS A 70 -2.44 -0.95 9.78
C LYS A 70 -3.40 -1.31 8.65
N LEU A 71 -3.14 -2.46 8.01
CA LEU A 71 -3.90 -2.88 6.84
C LEU A 71 -4.95 -3.93 7.20
N THR A 72 -5.98 -4.00 6.38
CA THR A 72 -6.96 -5.07 6.43
C THR A 72 -7.09 -5.69 5.03
N PRO A 73 -6.90 -7.00 4.86
CA PRO A 73 -6.49 -7.98 5.87
C PRO A 73 -5.09 -7.67 6.42
N GLU A 74 -4.84 -8.11 7.64
CA GLU A 74 -3.62 -7.77 8.36
C GLU A 74 -2.38 -8.25 7.63
N ALA A 75 -1.40 -7.36 7.46
CA ALA A 75 -0.13 -7.70 6.87
C ALA A 75 0.74 -8.45 7.89
N LYS A 76 1.66 -9.25 7.37
CA LYS A 76 2.57 -10.03 8.20
C LYS A 76 3.40 -9.16 9.13
N GLU A 77 3.83 -8.01 8.63
CA GLU A 77 4.54 -7.00 9.41
C GLU A 77 3.78 -5.70 9.26
N VAL A 78 3.91 -4.81 10.24
CA VAL A 78 3.24 -3.52 10.18
C VAL A 78 3.96 -2.64 9.16
N PRO A 79 3.32 -2.25 8.06
CA PRO A 79 3.98 -1.44 7.04
C PRO A 79 4.27 -0.03 7.53
N VAL A 80 5.43 0.49 7.15
CA VAL A 80 5.84 1.85 7.46
C VAL A 80 5.98 2.64 6.17
N VAL A 81 5.33 3.80 6.11
CA VAL A 81 5.47 4.67 4.95
C VAL A 81 6.89 5.24 4.97
N SER A 82 7.61 5.12 3.85
CA SER A 82 8.97 5.63 3.81
C SER A 82 8.98 7.14 4.04
N THR A 83 10.05 7.62 4.66
CA THR A 83 10.17 9.03 5.02
C THR A 83 9.96 9.96 3.83
N GLU A 84 10.54 9.61 2.69
CA GLU A 84 10.45 10.41 1.48
C GLU A 84 9.05 10.43 0.86
N ARG A 85 8.18 9.50 1.23
CA ARG A 85 6.82 9.41 0.70
C ARG A 85 5.75 9.87 1.69
N ALA A 86 6.14 10.18 2.92
CA ALA A 86 5.17 10.50 3.98
C ALA A 86 4.32 11.73 3.66
N ALA A 87 4.91 12.78 3.12
CA ALA A 87 4.17 13.98 2.77
C ALA A 87 3.16 13.72 1.66
N ASP A 88 3.58 13.02 0.61
CA ASP A 88 2.69 12.67 -0.50
C ASP A 88 1.59 11.73 -0.05
N PHE A 89 1.89 10.83 0.87
CA PHE A 89 0.90 9.91 1.41
C PHE A 89 -0.22 10.66 2.13
N LYS A 90 0.14 11.66 2.92
CA LYS A 90 -0.84 12.48 3.62
C LYS A 90 -1.72 13.27 2.65
N LEU A 91 -1.12 13.81 1.60
CA LEU A 91 -1.87 14.51 0.56
C LEU A 91 -2.82 13.58 -0.19
N TRP A 92 -2.35 12.37 -0.48
CA TRP A 92 -3.16 11.36 -1.14
C TRP A 92 -4.38 10.99 -0.29
N LEU A 93 -4.20 10.81 1.02
CA LEU A 93 -5.31 10.51 1.93
C LEU A 93 -6.33 11.63 1.99
N SER A 94 -5.90 12.87 1.89
CA SER A 94 -6.81 14.02 1.93
C SER A 94 -7.49 14.28 0.58
N GLY A 95 -7.07 13.55 -0.47
CA GLY A 95 -7.62 13.75 -1.81
C GLY A 95 -7.05 14.93 -2.56
N GLU A 96 -5.97 15.53 -2.07
CA GLU A 96 -5.34 16.69 -2.69
C GLU A 96 -4.30 16.33 -3.75
N LEU A 97 -3.81 15.10 -3.72
CA LEU A 97 -2.84 14.62 -4.69
C LEU A 97 -3.57 13.98 -5.87
N GLU A 98 -3.41 14.54 -7.03
CA GLU A 98 -4.03 14.05 -8.25
C GLU A 98 -3.03 13.47 -9.23
#